data_ca2f727d5696f8513c6ac3ff77bb6b57
#
_entry.id   ca2f727d5696f8513c6ac3ff77bb6b57
#
_cell.length_a   1.000
_cell.length_b   1.000
_cell.length_c   1.000
_cell.angle_alpha   90.00
_cell.angle_beta   90.00
_cell.angle_gamma   90.00
#
_symmetry.space_group_name_H-M   'P 1'
#
loop_
_entity.id
_entity.type
_entity.pdbx_description
1 polymer ?
#
loop_
_entity_poly.entity_id
_entity_poly.type
_entity_poly.pdbx_seq_one_letter_code
_entity_poly.pdbx_strand_id
1 'polypeptide(L)'
;ALNVALPVYEGERSGAVLCLRNDCEKIMDDADSAEIYNWSDKVFGGIKEADMCIDHNVLPENRLAELEKQFETFRRAELVITDRLHGMIFAAITGTPCAVFFSMSHKVKGIYDWCLSGVEYIQHVENCADIAAFYEKVKGRSFRYDNTALKPYYNELIEIIK
;
A
#
# COMPACT_ATOMS: atom_id res chain seq x y z
N ALA A 1 8.95 -6.74 6.11
CA ALA A 1 8.83 -5.93 4.89
C ALA A 1 9.33 -4.50 5.13
N LEU A 2 8.86 -3.78 6.14
CA LEU A 2 9.25 -2.38 6.41
C LEU A 2 10.75 -2.15 6.64
N ASN A 3 11.56 -3.18 6.84
CA ASN A 3 13.02 -3.07 6.88
C ASN A 3 13.68 -3.07 5.48
N VAL A 4 12.90 -3.26 4.43
CA VAL A 4 13.38 -3.24 3.05
C VAL A 4 13.34 -1.80 2.54
N ALA A 5 14.45 -1.32 2.00
CA ALA A 5 14.51 -0.06 1.26
C ALA A 5 14.72 -0.38 -0.22
N LEU A 6 13.74 -0.08 -1.03
CA LEU A 6 13.85 -0.24 -2.48
C LEU A 6 14.43 1.03 -3.11
N PRO A 7 15.11 0.92 -4.27
CA PRO A 7 15.47 2.10 -5.06
C PRO A 7 14.24 2.94 -5.40
N VAL A 8 14.46 4.25 -5.60
CA VAL A 8 13.41 5.12 -6.14
C VAL A 8 12.98 4.58 -7.49
N TYR A 9 11.68 4.50 -7.71
CA TYR A 9 11.16 4.14 -9.01
C TYR A 9 11.27 5.35 -9.96
N GLU A 10 12.05 5.19 -11.01
CA GLU A 10 12.31 6.24 -12.00
C GLU A 10 11.41 6.10 -13.25
N GLY A 11 10.61 5.04 -13.31
CA GLY A 11 9.67 4.80 -14.40
C GLY A 11 8.43 5.68 -14.32
N GLU A 12 7.70 5.73 -15.40
CA GLU A 12 6.41 6.39 -15.46
C GLU A 12 5.35 5.59 -14.66
N ARG A 13 4.62 6.28 -13.78
CA ARG A 13 3.52 5.70 -13.02
C ARG A 13 2.22 5.91 -13.77
N SER A 14 1.33 4.93 -13.73
CA SER A 14 0.03 5.02 -14.38
C SER A 14 -1.02 4.18 -13.65
N GLY A 15 -2.25 4.65 -13.66
CA GLY A 15 -3.38 3.92 -13.10
C GLY A 15 -3.41 3.87 -11.59
N ALA A 16 -4.46 3.26 -11.04
CA ALA A 16 -4.61 3.01 -9.62
C ALA A 16 -4.56 1.51 -9.31
N VAL A 17 -4.00 1.16 -8.16
CA VAL A 17 -4.11 -0.16 -7.55
C VAL A 17 -5.13 -0.13 -6.43
N LEU A 18 -6.21 -0.89 -6.55
CA LEU A 18 -7.19 -1.11 -5.51
C LEU A 18 -6.90 -2.45 -4.83
N CYS A 19 -6.55 -2.40 -3.56
CA CYS A 19 -6.24 -3.56 -2.74
C CYS A 19 -7.21 -3.58 -1.55
N LEU A 20 -8.51 -3.79 -1.85
CA LEU A 20 -9.60 -3.74 -0.89
C LEU A 20 -10.02 -5.15 -0.48
N ARG A 21 -10.51 -5.26 0.76
CA ARG A 21 -11.00 -6.53 1.33
C ARG A 21 -12.34 -6.91 0.74
N ASN A 22 -12.49 -8.21 0.53
CA ASN A 22 -13.76 -8.83 0.17
C ASN A 22 -14.09 -10.00 1.12
N ASP A 23 -13.64 -9.89 2.38
CA ASP A 23 -13.82 -10.91 3.40
C ASP A 23 -14.62 -10.35 4.61
N CYS A 24 -14.80 -11.18 5.64
CA CYS A 24 -15.58 -10.82 6.83
C CYS A 24 -15.03 -9.65 7.67
N GLU A 25 -13.81 -9.19 7.40
CA GLU A 25 -13.23 -8.01 8.05
C GLU A 25 -13.48 -6.71 7.23
N LYS A 26 -14.22 -6.78 6.11
CA LYS A 26 -14.62 -5.61 5.32
C LYS A 26 -15.54 -4.71 6.15
N ILE A 27 -15.19 -3.42 6.27
CA ILE A 27 -16.03 -2.40 6.90
C ILE A 27 -16.74 -1.56 5.84
N MET A 28 -16.05 -1.28 4.74
CA MET A 28 -16.55 -0.47 3.64
C MET A 28 -17.79 -1.13 3.03
N ASP A 29 -18.86 -0.39 2.91
CA ASP A 29 -20.06 -0.88 2.25
C ASP A 29 -19.91 -0.91 0.72
N ASP A 30 -20.91 -1.48 0.05
CA ASP A 30 -20.85 -1.66 -1.40
C ASP A 30 -21.04 -0.33 -2.15
N ALA A 31 -21.75 0.64 -1.56
CA ALA A 31 -21.93 1.97 -2.15
C ALA A 31 -20.62 2.77 -2.11
N ASP A 32 -19.94 2.78 -0.98
CA ASP A 32 -18.62 3.41 -0.82
C ASP A 32 -17.58 2.76 -1.74
N SER A 33 -17.59 1.43 -1.81
CA SER A 33 -16.71 0.70 -2.71
C SER A 33 -16.95 1.10 -4.17
N ALA A 34 -18.22 1.14 -4.61
CA ALA A 34 -18.59 1.54 -5.97
C ALA A 34 -18.19 2.98 -6.28
N GLU A 35 -18.33 3.91 -5.32
CA GLU A 35 -17.90 5.30 -5.49
C GLU A 35 -16.38 5.37 -5.71
N ILE A 36 -15.59 4.66 -4.92
CA ILE A 36 -14.12 4.60 -5.07
C ILE A 36 -13.73 4.02 -6.42
N TYR A 37 -14.36 2.93 -6.85
CA TYR A 37 -14.11 2.33 -8.17
C TYR A 37 -14.42 3.32 -9.30
N ASN A 38 -15.61 3.95 -9.28
CA ASN A 38 -16.02 4.90 -10.29
C ASN A 38 -15.11 6.13 -10.34
N TRP A 39 -14.73 6.66 -9.19
CA TRP A 39 -13.79 7.78 -9.11
C TRP A 39 -12.43 7.40 -9.68
N SER A 40 -11.89 6.25 -9.28
CA SER A 40 -10.58 5.77 -9.72
C SER A 40 -10.55 5.53 -11.23
N ASP A 41 -11.57 4.90 -11.79
CA ASP A 41 -11.67 4.66 -13.24
C ASP A 41 -11.72 5.98 -14.02
N LYS A 42 -12.52 6.93 -13.54
CA LYS A 42 -12.62 8.26 -14.16
C LYS A 42 -11.31 9.04 -14.13
N VAL A 43 -10.55 8.95 -13.05
CA VAL A 43 -9.32 9.75 -12.86
C VAL A 43 -8.13 9.12 -13.58
N PHE A 44 -8.00 7.81 -13.52
CA PHE A 44 -6.81 7.10 -13.99
C PHE A 44 -7.02 6.41 -15.35
N GLY A 45 -8.25 6.21 -15.79
CA GLY A 45 -8.58 5.47 -17.02
C GLY A 45 -8.14 4.00 -17.00
N GLY A 46 -7.77 3.49 -15.84
CA GLY A 46 -7.37 2.11 -15.64
C GLY A 46 -7.14 1.79 -14.17
N ILE A 47 -7.74 0.70 -13.73
CA ILE A 47 -7.64 0.20 -12.36
C ILE A 47 -7.07 -1.21 -12.40
N LYS A 48 -6.14 -1.49 -11.49
CA LYS A 48 -5.68 -2.86 -11.23
C LYS A 48 -6.13 -3.27 -9.84
N GLU A 49 -6.92 -4.34 -9.78
CA GLU A 49 -7.19 -4.99 -8.52
C GLU A 49 -5.99 -5.81 -8.08
N ALA A 50 -5.61 -5.70 -6.82
CA ALA A 50 -4.57 -6.50 -6.22
C ALA A 50 -5.11 -7.20 -4.96
N ASP A 51 -4.97 -8.50 -4.89
CA ASP A 51 -5.18 -9.24 -3.65
C ASP A 51 -3.81 -9.58 -3.04
N MET A 52 -3.70 -9.40 -1.73
CA MET A 52 -2.52 -9.82 -0.96
C MET A 52 -2.51 -11.32 -0.65
N CYS A 53 -3.52 -12.04 -1.09
CA CYS A 53 -3.61 -13.48 -1.03
C CYS A 53 -3.26 -14.08 -2.40
N ILE A 54 -2.46 -15.13 -2.40
CA ILE A 54 -2.15 -15.93 -3.59
C ILE A 54 -2.99 -17.21 -3.49
N ASP A 55 -3.68 -17.56 -4.57
CA ASP A 55 -4.60 -18.71 -4.65
C ASP A 55 -3.90 -20.08 -4.81
N HIS A 56 -2.58 -20.07 -4.90
CA HIS A 56 -1.75 -21.28 -5.08
C HIS A 56 -0.54 -21.28 -4.16
N ASN A 57 0.06 -22.46 -3.97
CA ASN A 57 1.29 -22.60 -3.20
C ASN A 57 2.49 -22.09 -3.99
N VAL A 58 3.21 -21.14 -3.40
CA VAL A 58 4.47 -20.64 -3.95
C VAL A 58 5.63 -21.45 -3.41
N LEU A 59 6.32 -22.16 -4.29
CA LEU A 59 7.52 -22.90 -3.95
C LEU A 59 8.61 -21.94 -3.45
N PRO A 60 9.50 -22.38 -2.54
CA PRO A 60 10.55 -21.54 -1.96
C PRO A 60 11.40 -20.81 -3.01
N GLU A 61 11.76 -21.49 -4.10
CA GLU A 61 12.54 -20.96 -5.21
C GLU A 61 11.83 -19.85 -6.00
N ASN A 62 10.50 -19.81 -5.98
CA ASN A 62 9.68 -18.83 -6.72
C ASN A 62 9.26 -17.61 -5.88
N ARG A 63 9.49 -17.64 -4.56
CA ARG A 63 8.99 -16.60 -3.63
C ARG A 63 9.50 -15.21 -3.96
N LEU A 64 10.77 -15.09 -4.33
CA LEU A 64 11.35 -13.79 -4.69
C LEU A 64 10.75 -13.24 -5.98
N ALA A 65 10.53 -14.11 -6.97
CA ALA A 65 9.90 -13.69 -8.23
C ALA A 65 8.44 -13.23 -8.03
N GLU A 66 7.69 -13.96 -7.19
CA GLU A 66 6.30 -13.55 -6.86
C GLU A 66 6.26 -12.24 -6.07
N LEU A 67 7.17 -12.05 -5.13
CA LEU A 67 7.29 -10.80 -4.38
C LEU A 67 7.65 -9.63 -5.29
N GLU A 68 8.58 -9.81 -6.23
CA GLU A 68 8.96 -8.78 -7.19
C GLU A 68 7.81 -8.40 -8.13
N LYS A 69 6.98 -9.33 -8.56
CA LYS A 69 5.75 -9.03 -9.32
C LYS A 69 4.81 -8.12 -8.52
N GLN A 70 4.65 -8.39 -7.22
CA GLN A 70 3.84 -7.53 -6.37
C GLN A 70 4.46 -6.13 -6.25
N PHE A 71 5.74 -6.02 -5.96
CA PHE A 71 6.42 -4.73 -5.92
C PHE A 71 6.30 -3.97 -7.24
N GLU A 72 6.45 -4.66 -8.38
CA GLU A 72 6.28 -4.06 -9.70
C GLU A 72 4.87 -3.52 -9.91
N THR A 73 3.85 -4.24 -9.45
CA THR A 73 2.46 -3.79 -9.50
C THR A 73 2.27 -2.49 -8.72
N PHE A 74 2.78 -2.44 -7.49
CA PHE A 74 2.61 -1.27 -6.63
C PHE A 74 3.44 -0.08 -7.11
N ARG A 75 4.71 -0.26 -7.48
CA ARG A 75 5.58 0.85 -7.88
C ARG A 75 5.21 1.50 -9.21
N ARG A 76 4.44 0.83 -10.07
CA ARG A 76 3.92 1.38 -11.32
C ARG A 76 2.64 2.19 -11.15
N ALA A 77 1.94 2.06 -10.03
CA ALA A 77 0.72 2.79 -9.80
C ALA A 77 1.00 4.25 -9.42
N GLU A 78 0.11 5.15 -9.84
CA GLU A 78 0.09 6.53 -9.37
C GLU A 78 -0.48 6.65 -7.96
N LEU A 79 -1.45 5.77 -7.65
CA LEU A 79 -2.11 5.72 -6.35
C LEU A 79 -2.45 4.27 -5.97
N VAL A 80 -2.23 3.95 -4.72
CA VAL A 80 -2.76 2.74 -4.08
C VAL A 80 -3.91 3.13 -3.15
N ILE A 81 -5.02 2.41 -3.21
CA ILE A 81 -6.15 2.54 -2.29
C ILE A 81 -6.33 1.20 -1.60
N THR A 82 -6.23 1.17 -0.28
CA THR A 82 -6.22 -0.11 0.44
C THR A 82 -6.79 -0.03 1.85
N ASP A 83 -7.39 -1.11 2.30
CA ASP A 83 -7.71 -1.41 3.70
C ASP A 83 -6.93 -2.63 4.23
N ARG A 84 -5.95 -3.11 3.42
CA ARG A 84 -5.09 -4.25 3.77
C ARG A 84 -3.73 -3.79 4.28
N LEU A 85 -3.27 -4.40 5.39
CA LEU A 85 -1.98 -4.10 5.99
C LEU A 85 -0.82 -4.21 5.00
N HIS A 86 -0.73 -5.33 4.28
CA HIS A 86 0.36 -5.54 3.33
C HIS A 86 0.26 -4.63 2.10
N GLY A 87 -0.95 -4.23 1.68
CA GLY A 87 -1.16 -3.22 0.65
C GLY A 87 -0.52 -1.88 1.04
N MET A 88 -0.79 -1.40 2.26
CA MET A 88 -0.19 -0.19 2.82
C MET A 88 1.35 -0.31 2.93
N ILE A 89 1.85 -1.46 3.42
CA ILE A 89 3.30 -1.69 3.57
C ILE A 89 3.99 -1.72 2.19
N PHE A 90 3.41 -2.38 1.19
CA PHE A 90 4.00 -2.44 -0.15
C PHE A 90 4.00 -1.07 -0.82
N ALA A 91 2.92 -0.30 -0.69
CA ALA A 91 2.91 1.08 -1.16
C ALA A 91 4.01 1.91 -0.48
N ALA A 92 4.18 1.78 0.84
CA ALA A 92 5.22 2.50 1.57
C ALA A 92 6.62 2.18 1.03
N ILE A 93 7.01 0.91 0.98
CA ILE A 93 8.38 0.52 0.59
C ILE A 93 8.68 0.75 -0.89
N THR A 94 7.66 0.83 -1.76
CA THR A 94 7.82 1.17 -3.18
C THR A 94 7.76 2.68 -3.46
N GLY A 95 7.55 3.51 -2.43
CA GLY A 95 7.42 4.95 -2.59
C GLY A 95 6.16 5.36 -3.36
N THR A 96 5.10 4.55 -3.30
CA THR A 96 3.86 4.79 -4.03
C THR A 96 2.85 5.49 -3.13
N PRO A 97 2.23 6.59 -3.56
CA PRO A 97 1.16 7.23 -2.81
C PRO A 97 0.07 6.24 -2.41
N CYS A 98 -0.38 6.31 -1.15
CA CYS A 98 -1.35 5.36 -0.63
C CYS A 98 -2.41 6.03 0.24
N ALA A 99 -3.67 5.91 -0.17
CA ALA A 99 -4.83 6.20 0.64
C ALA A 99 -5.23 4.92 1.39
N VAL A 100 -5.18 4.95 2.72
CA VAL A 100 -5.44 3.78 3.55
C VAL A 100 -6.69 3.94 4.38
N PHE A 101 -7.59 2.97 4.28
CA PHE A 101 -8.73 2.82 5.17
C PHE A 101 -8.37 1.93 6.36
N PHE A 102 -8.87 2.26 7.54
CA PHE A 102 -8.76 1.32 8.65
C PHE A 102 -9.84 0.25 8.53
N SER A 103 -9.50 -0.97 8.91
CA SER A 103 -10.41 -2.11 8.95
C SER A 103 -10.81 -2.43 10.40
N MET A 104 -11.72 -3.39 10.60
CA MET A 104 -12.07 -3.89 11.94
C MET A 104 -10.84 -4.34 12.73
N SER A 105 -9.85 -4.86 12.02
CA SER A 105 -8.59 -5.28 12.62
C SER A 105 -7.73 -4.07 12.97
N HIS A 106 -7.30 -3.97 14.23
CA HIS A 106 -6.37 -2.93 14.67
C HIS A 106 -4.98 -3.00 14.03
N LYS A 107 -4.69 -4.01 13.20
CA LYS A 107 -3.37 -4.21 12.60
C LYS A 107 -2.98 -3.08 11.65
N VAL A 108 -3.90 -2.62 10.79
CA VAL A 108 -3.64 -1.54 9.84
C VAL A 108 -3.39 -0.24 10.60
N LYS A 109 -4.32 0.12 11.48
CA LYS A 109 -4.19 1.31 12.34
C LYS A 109 -2.92 1.27 13.20
N GLY A 110 -2.61 0.15 13.83
CA GLY A 110 -1.45 0.00 14.70
C GLY A 110 -0.12 0.22 13.98
N ILE A 111 0.05 -0.34 12.78
CA ILE A 111 1.27 -0.11 11.97
C ILE A 111 1.30 1.30 11.40
N TYR A 112 0.16 1.84 10.98
CA TYR A 112 0.06 3.22 10.53
C TYR A 112 0.51 4.19 11.63
N ASP A 113 -0.09 4.12 12.80
CA ASP A 113 0.22 5.01 13.93
C ASP A 113 1.68 4.86 14.40
N TRP A 114 2.20 3.62 14.41
CA TRP A 114 3.54 3.35 14.90
C TRP A 114 4.64 3.90 13.99
N CYS A 115 4.52 3.78 12.65
CA CYS A 115 5.65 4.06 11.78
C CYS A 115 5.32 4.67 10.41
N LEU A 116 4.06 4.80 10.02
CA LEU A 116 3.69 5.29 8.69
C LEU A 116 2.90 6.61 8.71
N SER A 117 2.36 7.04 9.85
CA SER A 117 1.59 8.28 9.97
C SER A 117 2.40 9.55 9.66
N GLY A 118 3.73 9.49 9.79
CA GLY A 118 4.64 10.57 9.40
C GLY A 118 5.14 10.51 7.95
N VAL A 119 4.72 9.51 7.18
CA VAL A 119 5.16 9.33 5.78
C VAL A 119 4.23 10.13 4.88
N GLU A 120 4.72 11.20 4.26
CA GLU A 120 3.91 12.21 3.55
C GLU A 120 3.04 11.67 2.40
N TYR A 121 3.37 10.50 1.86
CA TYR A 121 2.65 9.84 0.76
C TYR A 121 1.80 8.65 1.22
N ILE A 122 1.61 8.48 2.54
CA ILE A 122 0.69 7.48 3.11
C ILE A 122 -0.30 8.24 3.99
N GLN A 123 -1.57 8.24 3.63
CA GLN A 123 -2.60 8.99 4.36
C GLN A 123 -3.80 8.11 4.70
N HIS A 124 -4.22 8.16 5.96
CA HIS A 124 -5.53 7.63 6.36
C HIS A 124 -6.64 8.50 5.75
N VAL A 125 -7.65 7.83 5.21
CA VAL A 125 -8.82 8.43 4.58
C VAL A 125 -10.10 7.74 5.09
N GLU A 126 -11.21 8.47 5.06
CA GLU A 126 -12.49 7.95 5.52
C GLU A 126 -13.51 7.79 4.38
N ASN A 127 -13.31 8.50 3.26
CA ASN A 127 -14.24 8.52 2.13
C ASN A 127 -13.53 8.86 0.81
N CYS A 128 -14.27 8.83 -0.29
CA CYS A 128 -13.76 9.10 -1.64
C CYS A 128 -13.28 10.56 -1.80
N ALA A 129 -13.89 11.53 -1.12
CA ALA A 129 -13.46 12.93 -1.18
C ALA A 129 -12.08 13.13 -0.55
N ASP A 130 -11.78 12.41 0.54
CA ASP A 130 -10.46 12.42 1.16
C ASP A 130 -9.39 11.83 0.23
N ILE A 131 -9.73 10.76 -0.51
CA ILE A 131 -8.83 10.17 -1.52
C ILE A 131 -8.50 11.21 -2.58
N ALA A 132 -9.52 11.89 -3.12
CA ALA A 132 -9.35 12.91 -4.15
C ALA A 132 -8.47 14.08 -3.65
N ALA A 133 -8.73 14.57 -2.44
CA ALA A 133 -7.96 15.66 -1.83
C ALA A 133 -6.50 15.25 -1.56
N PHE A 134 -6.27 14.01 -1.15
CA PHE A 134 -4.93 13.46 -0.95
C PHE A 134 -4.19 13.30 -2.28
N TYR A 135 -4.85 12.74 -3.29
CA TYR A 135 -4.23 12.56 -4.62
C TYR A 135 -3.77 13.88 -5.22
N GLU A 136 -4.55 14.96 -5.10
CA GLU A 136 -4.14 16.29 -5.57
C GLU A 136 -2.83 16.79 -4.91
N LYS A 137 -2.53 16.37 -3.68
CA LYS A 137 -1.29 16.74 -2.98
C LYS A 137 -0.07 15.95 -3.42
N VAL A 138 -0.26 14.70 -3.89
CA VAL A 138 0.84 13.76 -4.15
C VAL A 138 1.06 13.47 -5.63
N LYS A 139 0.09 13.79 -6.51
CA LYS A 139 0.19 13.52 -7.94
C LYS A 139 1.44 14.14 -8.56
N GLY A 140 2.08 13.40 -9.47
CA GLY A 140 3.29 13.85 -10.17
C GLY A 140 4.55 13.95 -9.30
N ARG A 141 4.47 13.58 -8.02
CA ARG A 141 5.63 13.59 -7.11
C ARG A 141 6.23 12.19 -7.01
N SER A 142 7.54 12.15 -6.79
CA SER A 142 8.29 10.91 -6.52
C SER A 142 8.67 10.85 -5.06
N PHE A 143 8.54 9.69 -4.45
CA PHE A 143 8.80 9.46 -3.05
C PHE A 143 9.77 8.30 -2.84
N ARG A 144 10.46 8.35 -1.71
CA ARG A 144 11.36 7.29 -1.25
C ARG A 144 11.02 6.91 0.18
N TYR A 145 10.91 5.63 0.43
CA TYR A 145 10.75 5.13 1.79
C TYR A 145 12.08 5.24 2.56
N ASP A 146 12.03 5.90 3.71
CA ASP A 146 13.12 5.94 4.67
C ASP A 146 12.80 5.04 5.88
N ASN A 147 13.55 3.97 6.03
CA ASN A 147 13.42 3.03 7.14
C ASN A 147 14.44 3.26 8.26
N THR A 148 15.17 4.36 8.23
CA THR A 148 16.27 4.63 9.17
C THR A 148 15.80 4.59 10.63
N ALA A 149 14.62 5.14 10.92
CA ALA A 149 14.04 5.15 12.26
C ALA A 149 13.68 3.74 12.77
N LEU A 150 13.46 2.77 11.88
CA LEU A 150 13.10 1.40 12.23
C LEU A 150 14.29 0.47 12.40
N LYS A 151 15.46 0.83 11.86
CA LYS A 151 16.66 -0.02 11.91
C LYS A 151 17.08 -0.46 13.33
N PRO A 152 17.05 0.40 14.36
CA PRO A 152 17.40 -0.02 15.71
C PRO A 152 16.55 -1.19 16.21
N TYR A 153 15.24 -1.15 16.00
CA TYR A 153 14.31 -2.20 16.43
C TYR A 153 14.58 -3.53 15.71
N TYR A 154 14.88 -3.49 14.41
CA TYR A 154 15.21 -4.70 13.66
C TYR A 154 16.57 -5.26 14.04
N ASN A 155 17.57 -4.42 14.34
CA ASN A 155 18.88 -4.86 14.79
C ASN A 155 18.78 -5.55 16.16
N GLU A 156 18.03 -5.00 17.10
CA GLU A 156 17.77 -5.61 18.38
C GLU A 156 17.11 -7.00 18.22
N LEU A 157 16.10 -7.11 17.35
CA LEU A 157 15.46 -8.39 17.06
C LEU A 157 16.43 -9.43 16.51
N ILE A 158 17.34 -9.03 15.62
CA ILE A 158 18.37 -9.91 15.05
C ILE A 158 19.32 -10.42 16.13
N GLU A 159 19.71 -9.60 17.08
CA GLU A 159 20.58 -10.02 18.21
C GLU A 159 19.88 -11.00 19.15
N ILE A 160 18.56 -10.90 19.33
CA ILE A 160 17.78 -11.85 20.15
C ILE A 160 17.65 -13.23 19.48
N ILE A 161 17.63 -13.28 18.15
CA ILE A 161 17.41 -14.51 17.36
C ILE A 161 18.71 -15.29 17.13
N LYS A 162 19.87 -14.66 17.26
CA LYS A 162 21.19 -15.31 17.17
C LYS A 162 21.49 -16.15 18.41
#